data_c9e4001643d7b2ed6f210f75b7632378
#
_entry.id   c9e4001643d7b2ed6f210f75b7632378
#
_cell.length_a   1.000
_cell.length_b   1.000
_cell.length_c   1.000
_cell.angle_alpha   90.00
_cell.angle_beta   90.00
_cell.angle_gamma   90.00
#
_symmetry.space_group_name_H-M   'P 1'
#
loop_
_entity.id
_entity.type
_entity.pdbx_description
1 polymer ?
#
loop_
_entity_poly.entity_id
_entity_poly.type
_entity_poly.pdbx_seq_one_letter_code
_entity_poly.pdbx_strand_id
1 'polypeptide(L)'
;VYYTYQPYLNELIAYVKQKAPKAKIIFHQTWAYAQTSNHDGFRKYGNSQATMFSSILGAAKQALKDAPIDILVPAGTAIQNARTSSLGDNLNRDGYHLQLVYGRYTAACTWFEAIFKKSVVGNSYAPEGITQQQKSIAQKAAHAAVKHPFVITQIK
;
A
#
# COMPACT_ATOMS: atom_id res chain seq x y z
N VAL A 1 15.33 -6.97 -1.19
CA VAL A 1 13.88 -6.96 -0.91
C VAL A 1 13.19 -8.08 -1.67
N TYR A 2 13.15 -8.07 -3.00
CA TYR A 2 12.46 -9.12 -3.77
C TYR A 2 13.06 -10.51 -3.57
N TYR A 3 14.38 -10.62 -3.51
CA TYR A 3 15.06 -11.91 -3.30
C TYR A 3 14.65 -12.64 -2.01
N THR A 4 14.03 -11.94 -1.05
CA THR A 4 13.52 -12.58 0.17
C THR A 4 12.14 -13.22 -0.02
N TYR A 5 11.49 -12.99 -1.13
CA TYR A 5 10.20 -13.62 -1.45
C TYR A 5 10.37 -15.01 -2.05
N GLN A 6 11.42 -15.25 -2.83
CA GLN A 6 11.62 -16.51 -3.53
C GLN A 6 12.61 -17.44 -2.79
N PRO A 7 12.38 -18.76 -2.81
CA PRO A 7 11.29 -19.46 -3.52
C PRO A 7 9.94 -19.47 -2.76
N TYR A 8 9.92 -18.96 -1.54
CA TYR A 8 8.84 -19.14 -0.58
C TYR A 8 7.48 -18.60 -1.06
N LEU A 9 7.46 -17.50 -1.83
CA LEU A 9 6.22 -16.95 -2.36
C LEU A 9 5.49 -17.96 -3.25
N ASN A 10 6.22 -18.56 -4.19
CA ASN A 10 5.64 -19.55 -5.11
C ASN A 10 5.26 -20.83 -4.41
N GLU A 11 6.08 -21.32 -3.46
CA GLU A 11 5.79 -22.50 -2.64
C GLU A 11 4.51 -22.29 -1.80
N LEU A 12 4.40 -21.12 -1.15
CA LEU A 12 3.21 -20.77 -0.35
C LEU A 12 1.95 -20.71 -1.22
N ILE A 13 2.03 -20.07 -2.39
CA ILE A 13 0.89 -19.98 -3.31
C ILE A 13 0.49 -21.37 -3.80
N ALA A 14 1.46 -22.23 -4.16
CA ALA A 14 1.19 -23.60 -4.57
C ALA A 14 0.49 -24.39 -3.45
N TYR A 15 0.96 -24.27 -2.22
CA TYR A 15 0.33 -24.89 -1.05
C TYR A 15 -1.09 -24.39 -0.83
N VAL A 16 -1.31 -23.06 -0.89
CA VAL A 16 -2.68 -22.50 -0.77
C VAL A 16 -3.59 -23.02 -1.86
N LYS A 17 -3.14 -23.06 -3.11
CA LYS A 17 -3.94 -23.56 -4.24
C LYS A 17 -4.24 -25.05 -4.12
N GLN A 18 -3.33 -25.84 -3.55
CA GLN A 18 -3.58 -27.25 -3.25
C GLN A 18 -4.70 -27.43 -2.21
N LYS A 19 -4.71 -26.63 -1.14
CA LYS A 19 -5.69 -26.73 -0.06
C LYS A 19 -6.99 -26.00 -0.34
N ALA A 20 -6.93 -24.90 -1.09
CA ALA A 20 -8.05 -24.04 -1.43
C ALA A 20 -7.98 -23.61 -2.91
N PRO A 21 -8.30 -24.51 -3.87
CA PRO A 21 -8.09 -24.25 -5.31
C PRO A 21 -8.82 -22.99 -5.84
N LYS A 22 -9.93 -22.63 -5.22
CA LYS A 22 -10.75 -21.46 -5.60
C LYS A 22 -10.30 -20.15 -4.92
N ALA A 23 -9.36 -20.20 -3.97
CA ALA A 23 -8.90 -19.01 -3.28
C ALA A 23 -8.23 -18.04 -4.26
N LYS A 24 -8.53 -16.74 -4.13
CA LYS A 24 -7.82 -15.68 -4.82
C LYS A 24 -6.58 -15.28 -4.05
N ILE A 25 -5.48 -15.10 -4.75
CA ILE A 25 -4.22 -14.64 -4.16
C ILE A 25 -4.18 -13.12 -4.25
N ILE A 26 -4.12 -12.48 -3.10
CA ILE A 26 -4.01 -11.02 -2.99
C ILE A 26 -2.58 -10.66 -2.59
N PHE A 27 -1.93 -9.79 -3.35
CA PHE A 27 -0.66 -9.20 -2.99
C PHE A 27 -0.88 -7.81 -2.42
N HIS A 28 -0.60 -7.65 -1.12
CA HIS A 28 -0.63 -6.35 -0.46
C HIS A 28 0.73 -5.66 -0.61
N GLN A 29 0.80 -4.62 -1.44
CA GLN A 29 1.98 -3.79 -1.54
C GLN A 29 2.12 -2.94 -0.28
N THR A 30 3.21 -3.12 0.45
CA THR A 30 3.52 -2.34 1.66
C THR A 30 3.93 -0.90 1.32
N TRP A 31 4.11 -0.08 2.33
CA TRP A 31 4.47 1.35 2.22
C TRP A 31 5.92 1.61 2.65
N ALA A 32 6.48 2.70 2.15
CA ALA A 32 7.76 3.20 2.61
C ALA A 32 7.63 3.85 4.01
N TYR A 33 8.70 3.79 4.78
CA TYR A 33 8.79 4.46 6.07
C TYR A 33 8.67 5.98 5.91
N ALA A 34 8.40 6.68 7.01
CA ALA A 34 8.51 8.14 7.04
C ALA A 34 9.96 8.56 6.78
N GLN A 35 10.17 9.73 6.17
CA GLN A 35 11.52 10.22 5.89
C GLN A 35 12.35 10.41 7.16
N THR A 36 11.70 10.66 8.30
CA THR A 36 12.32 10.83 9.61
C THR A 36 12.47 9.53 10.42
N SER A 37 12.20 8.37 9.80
CA SER A 37 12.26 7.09 10.48
C SER A 37 13.69 6.77 10.95
N ASN A 38 13.81 6.33 12.20
CA ASN A 38 15.06 5.83 12.78
C ASN A 38 15.15 4.29 12.80
N HIS A 39 14.23 3.60 12.14
CA HIS A 39 14.22 2.13 12.08
C HIS A 39 15.46 1.60 11.34
N ASP A 40 16.15 0.63 11.92
CA ASP A 40 17.41 0.07 11.36
C ASP A 40 17.26 -0.45 9.93
N GLY A 41 16.11 -1.01 9.57
CA GLY A 41 15.80 -1.46 8.22
C GLY A 41 15.80 -0.34 7.17
N PHE A 42 15.70 0.94 7.60
CA PHE A 42 15.68 2.08 6.69
C PHE A 42 17.08 2.37 6.09
N ARG A 43 18.13 2.03 6.83
CA ARG A 43 19.53 2.18 6.38
C ARG A 43 19.82 1.45 5.07
N LYS A 44 19.13 0.32 4.81
CA LYS A 44 19.26 -0.46 3.56
C LYS A 44 18.83 0.34 2.32
N TYR A 45 18.12 1.43 2.52
CA TYR A 45 17.65 2.35 1.47
C TYR A 45 18.34 3.71 1.54
N GLY A 46 19.49 3.80 2.24
CA GLY A 46 20.20 5.06 2.46
C GLY A 46 19.39 6.09 3.24
N ASN A 47 18.50 5.64 4.13
CA ASN A 47 17.54 6.48 4.87
C ASN A 47 16.73 7.41 3.95
N SER A 48 16.39 6.93 2.75
CA SER A 48 15.61 7.67 1.76
C SER A 48 14.25 7.01 1.53
N GLN A 49 13.19 7.74 1.84
CA GLN A 49 11.80 7.30 1.59
C GLN A 49 11.56 7.02 0.10
N ALA A 50 12.08 7.90 -0.77
CA ALA A 50 11.93 7.73 -2.22
C ALA A 50 12.64 6.45 -2.72
N THR A 51 13.85 6.19 -2.25
CA THR A 51 14.61 4.97 -2.58
C THR A 51 13.89 3.72 -2.07
N MET A 52 13.38 3.75 -0.83
CA MET A 52 12.61 2.65 -0.27
C MET A 52 11.33 2.40 -1.07
N PHE A 53 10.58 3.45 -1.41
CA PHE A 53 9.36 3.32 -2.21
C PHE A 53 9.64 2.75 -3.61
N SER A 54 10.66 3.25 -4.31
CA SER A 54 11.09 2.69 -5.60
C SER A 54 11.43 1.20 -5.51
N SER A 55 12.13 0.79 -4.44
CA SER A 55 12.46 -0.62 -4.20
C SER A 55 11.21 -1.48 -3.94
N ILE A 56 10.21 -0.95 -3.24
CA ILE A 56 8.91 -1.60 -3.02
C ILE A 56 8.18 -1.78 -4.35
N LEU A 57 8.14 -0.75 -5.20
CA LEU A 57 7.52 -0.84 -6.53
C LEU A 57 8.19 -1.90 -7.40
N GLY A 58 9.52 -1.92 -7.42
CA GLY A 58 10.30 -2.94 -8.16
C GLY A 58 10.00 -4.35 -7.69
N ALA A 59 9.99 -4.57 -6.36
CA ALA A 59 9.67 -5.87 -5.77
C ALA A 59 8.24 -6.32 -6.08
N ALA A 60 7.26 -5.41 -6.00
CA ALA A 60 5.87 -5.72 -6.32
C ALA A 60 5.69 -6.07 -7.81
N LYS A 61 6.30 -5.30 -8.72
CA LYS A 61 6.27 -5.61 -10.16
C LYS A 61 6.85 -6.98 -10.47
N GLN A 62 7.97 -7.32 -9.83
CA GLN A 62 8.61 -8.62 -10.05
C GLN A 62 7.76 -9.75 -9.46
N ALA A 63 7.17 -9.58 -8.26
CA ALA A 63 6.28 -10.58 -7.67
C ALA A 63 5.06 -10.87 -8.56
N LEU A 64 4.45 -9.84 -9.15
CA LEU A 64 3.33 -9.98 -10.09
C LEU A 64 3.71 -10.70 -11.39
N LYS A 65 4.98 -10.58 -11.80
CA LYS A 65 5.50 -11.30 -12.97
C LYS A 65 5.78 -12.77 -12.69
N ASP A 66 6.30 -13.07 -11.49
CA ASP A 66 6.88 -14.37 -11.18
C ASP A 66 5.92 -15.29 -10.40
N ALA A 67 4.77 -14.77 -9.96
CA ALA A 67 3.81 -15.53 -9.16
C ALA A 67 2.36 -15.29 -9.64
N PRO A 68 1.49 -16.33 -9.54
CA PRO A 68 0.09 -16.23 -9.96
C PRO A 68 -0.75 -15.45 -8.94
N ILE A 69 -0.54 -14.12 -8.89
CA ILE A 69 -1.26 -13.19 -8.05
C ILE A 69 -2.50 -12.69 -8.78
N ASP A 70 -3.69 -12.86 -8.17
CA ASP A 70 -4.97 -12.48 -8.77
C ASP A 70 -5.28 -10.99 -8.59
N ILE A 71 -4.90 -10.40 -7.45
CA ILE A 71 -5.25 -9.03 -7.07
C ILE A 71 -4.05 -8.33 -6.45
N LEU A 72 -3.70 -7.16 -6.97
CA LEU A 72 -2.78 -6.23 -6.32
C LEU A 72 -3.58 -5.22 -5.49
N VAL A 73 -3.21 -5.05 -4.22
CA VAL A 73 -3.66 -3.95 -3.36
C VAL A 73 -2.51 -2.95 -3.19
N PRO A 74 -2.50 -1.83 -3.93
CA PRO A 74 -1.37 -0.90 -3.97
C PRO A 74 -1.39 0.09 -2.79
N ALA A 75 -1.46 -0.44 -1.55
CA ALA A 75 -1.56 0.39 -0.36
C ALA A 75 -0.34 1.32 -0.18
N GLY A 76 0.86 0.85 -0.52
CA GLY A 76 2.07 1.69 -0.48
C GLY A 76 2.00 2.88 -1.42
N THR A 77 1.45 2.70 -2.63
CA THR A 77 1.22 3.79 -3.57
C THR A 77 0.15 4.75 -3.05
N ALA A 78 -0.93 4.24 -2.44
CA ALA A 78 -1.96 5.09 -1.83
C ALA A 78 -1.40 5.96 -0.70
N ILE A 79 -0.57 5.38 0.17
CA ILE A 79 0.12 6.13 1.22
C ILE A 79 1.05 7.20 0.61
N GLN A 80 1.80 6.86 -0.44
CA GLN A 80 2.69 7.82 -1.09
C GLN A 80 1.90 8.93 -1.80
N ASN A 81 0.75 8.62 -2.41
CA ASN A 81 -0.17 9.62 -2.96
C ASN A 81 -0.68 10.57 -1.87
N ALA A 82 -1.16 10.02 -0.73
CA ALA A 82 -1.66 10.82 0.38
C ALA A 82 -0.60 11.79 0.95
N ARG A 83 0.69 11.41 0.93
CA ARG A 83 1.81 12.28 1.34
C ARG A 83 1.97 13.52 0.45
N THR A 84 1.48 13.49 -0.78
CA THR A 84 1.54 14.65 -1.68
C THR A 84 0.52 15.75 -1.34
N SER A 85 -0.41 15.45 -0.45
CA SER A 85 -1.46 16.37 0.01
C SER A 85 -1.00 17.19 1.22
N SER A 86 -1.94 17.96 1.79
CA SER A 86 -1.74 18.68 3.06
C SER A 86 -1.43 17.78 4.27
N LEU A 87 -1.59 16.46 4.17
CA LEU A 87 -1.19 15.54 5.23
C LEU A 87 0.34 15.42 5.34
N GLY A 88 1.08 15.65 4.25
CA GLY A 88 2.53 15.51 4.23
C GLY A 88 2.98 14.13 4.70
N ASP A 89 4.15 14.05 5.31
CA ASP A 89 4.75 12.79 5.77
C ASP A 89 4.26 12.35 7.16
N ASN A 90 2.97 12.54 7.46
CA ASN A 90 2.35 12.19 8.75
C ASN A 90 1.53 10.90 8.69
N LEU A 91 1.69 10.07 7.66
CA LEU A 91 0.93 8.82 7.48
C LEU A 91 1.42 7.69 8.38
N ASN A 92 2.57 7.86 9.05
CA ASN A 92 3.14 6.90 9.99
C ASN A 92 3.13 7.49 11.42
N ARG A 93 2.87 6.64 12.45
CA ARG A 93 2.82 7.07 13.87
C ARG A 93 4.18 7.03 14.57
N ASP A 94 5.06 6.12 14.14
CA ASP A 94 6.35 5.81 14.77
C ASP A 94 7.48 5.69 13.72
N GLY A 95 7.27 6.31 12.58
CA GLY A 95 8.20 6.28 11.46
C GLY A 95 8.00 5.10 10.50
N TYR A 96 7.27 4.03 10.87
CA TYR A 96 7.08 2.86 9.98
C TYR A 96 5.68 2.23 10.03
N HIS A 97 5.00 2.17 11.18
CA HIS A 97 3.61 1.72 11.23
C HIS A 97 2.65 2.84 10.81
N LEU A 98 1.54 2.49 10.17
CA LEU A 98 0.54 3.49 9.78
C LEU A 98 -0.06 4.20 11.00
N GLN A 99 -0.33 5.48 10.81
CA GLN A 99 -1.14 6.29 11.72
C GLN A 99 -2.53 5.61 11.89
N LEU A 100 -3.03 5.60 13.14
CA LEU A 100 -4.12 4.71 13.53
C LEU A 100 -5.45 5.00 12.84
N VAL A 101 -5.73 6.26 12.52
CA VAL A 101 -7.00 6.70 11.93
C VAL A 101 -6.86 6.83 10.42
N TYR A 102 -6.36 7.97 9.91
CA TYR A 102 -6.33 8.24 8.47
C TYR A 102 -5.29 7.42 7.69
N GLY A 103 -4.17 7.03 8.31
CA GLY A 103 -3.19 6.15 7.67
C GLY A 103 -3.77 4.76 7.40
N ARG A 104 -4.37 4.14 8.41
CA ARG A 104 -5.06 2.85 8.26
C ARG A 104 -6.29 2.95 7.37
N TYR A 105 -7.03 4.04 7.45
CA TYR A 105 -8.19 4.27 6.59
C TYR A 105 -7.79 4.36 5.11
N THR A 106 -6.67 5.03 4.79
CA THR A 106 -6.14 5.06 3.41
C THR A 106 -5.86 3.65 2.88
N ALA A 107 -5.21 2.81 3.69
CA ALA A 107 -4.98 1.41 3.32
C ALA A 107 -6.31 0.64 3.16
N ALA A 108 -7.26 0.80 4.09
CA ALA A 108 -8.57 0.15 4.02
C ALA A 108 -9.36 0.56 2.77
N CYS A 109 -9.35 1.85 2.40
CA CYS A 109 -9.94 2.35 1.15
C CYS A 109 -9.34 1.66 -0.09
N THR A 110 -8.00 1.44 -0.07
CA THR A 110 -7.31 0.76 -1.17
C THR A 110 -7.73 -0.71 -1.27
N TRP A 111 -7.84 -1.40 -0.12
CA TRP A 111 -8.36 -2.77 -0.06
C TRP A 111 -9.78 -2.86 -0.59
N PHE A 112 -10.67 -1.96 -0.14
CA PHE A 112 -12.05 -1.93 -0.59
C PHE A 112 -12.15 -1.82 -2.12
N GLU A 113 -11.48 -0.82 -2.70
CA GLU A 113 -11.57 -0.60 -4.14
C GLU A 113 -10.89 -1.70 -4.96
N ALA A 114 -9.75 -2.21 -4.51
CA ALA A 114 -9.04 -3.29 -5.20
C ALA A 114 -9.85 -4.59 -5.25
N ILE A 115 -10.57 -4.93 -4.17
CA ILE A 115 -11.35 -6.17 -4.07
C ILE A 115 -12.72 -6.03 -4.73
N PHE A 116 -13.49 -4.99 -4.36
CA PHE A 116 -14.88 -4.86 -4.79
C PHE A 116 -15.03 -4.19 -6.15
N LYS A 117 -13.96 -3.61 -6.72
CA LYS A 117 -13.98 -2.90 -8.00
C LYS A 117 -14.98 -1.73 -8.05
N LYS A 118 -15.28 -1.17 -6.88
CA LYS A 118 -16.16 -0.01 -6.71
C LYS A 118 -15.34 1.16 -6.20
N SER A 119 -15.54 2.34 -6.78
CA SER A 119 -14.86 3.55 -6.31
C SER A 119 -15.14 3.78 -4.81
N VAL A 120 -14.09 4.02 -4.06
CA VAL A 120 -14.19 4.40 -2.65
C VAL A 120 -14.49 5.88 -2.46
N VAL A 121 -14.30 6.69 -3.51
CA VAL A 121 -14.58 8.14 -3.45
C VAL A 121 -16.07 8.36 -3.24
N GLY A 122 -16.40 9.12 -2.20
CA GLY A 122 -17.79 9.38 -1.79
C GLY A 122 -18.40 8.30 -0.88
N ASN A 123 -17.66 7.25 -0.53
CA ASN A 123 -18.13 6.28 0.47
C ASN A 123 -18.44 7.00 1.80
N SER A 124 -19.61 6.72 2.39
CA SER A 124 -20.09 7.39 3.60
C SER A 124 -19.33 6.99 4.86
N TYR A 125 -18.78 5.77 4.92
CA TYR A 125 -18.06 5.29 6.09
C TYR A 125 -16.86 6.20 6.43
N ALA A 126 -16.70 6.46 7.70
CA ALA A 126 -15.55 7.17 8.26
C ALA A 126 -15.22 6.59 9.65
N PRO A 127 -13.96 6.27 9.97
CA PRO A 127 -13.61 5.87 11.31
C PRO A 127 -13.73 7.07 12.26
N GLU A 128 -13.95 6.77 13.55
CA GLU A 128 -13.96 7.78 14.58
C GLU A 128 -12.66 8.59 14.59
N GLY A 129 -12.75 9.89 14.80
CA GLY A 129 -11.62 10.82 14.86
C GLY A 129 -11.02 11.23 13.51
N ILE A 130 -11.56 10.79 12.38
CA ILE A 130 -11.12 11.28 11.06
C ILE A 130 -11.84 12.58 10.71
N THR A 131 -11.10 13.58 10.23
CA THR A 131 -11.72 14.80 9.69
C THR A 131 -12.23 14.55 8.25
N GLN A 132 -13.18 15.39 7.80
CA GLN A 132 -13.69 15.28 6.42
C GLN A 132 -12.61 15.50 5.37
N GLN A 133 -11.62 16.35 5.64
CA GLN A 133 -10.48 16.57 4.76
C GLN A 133 -9.60 15.31 4.69
N GLN A 134 -9.22 14.73 5.82
CA GLN A 134 -8.44 13.48 5.89
C GLN A 134 -9.15 12.32 5.18
N LYS A 135 -10.48 12.20 5.38
CA LYS A 135 -11.32 11.22 4.70
C LYS A 135 -11.26 11.40 3.17
N SER A 136 -11.46 12.61 2.69
CA SER A 136 -11.43 12.93 1.25
C SER A 136 -10.07 12.60 0.63
N ILE A 137 -8.97 13.02 1.29
CA ILE A 137 -7.61 12.73 0.85
C ILE A 137 -7.37 11.21 0.79
N ALA A 138 -7.72 10.47 1.83
CA ALA A 138 -7.55 9.02 1.89
C ALA A 138 -8.28 8.30 0.75
N GLN A 139 -9.54 8.66 0.50
CA GLN A 139 -10.35 8.08 -0.57
C GLN A 139 -9.78 8.40 -1.96
N LYS A 140 -9.41 9.66 -2.22
CA LYS A 140 -8.80 10.07 -3.49
C LYS A 140 -7.45 9.39 -3.73
N ALA A 141 -6.60 9.31 -2.69
CA ALA A 141 -5.29 8.69 -2.76
C ALA A 141 -5.39 7.18 -3.06
N ALA A 142 -6.33 6.48 -2.41
CA ALA A 142 -6.60 5.08 -2.65
C ALA A 142 -7.14 4.84 -4.07
N HIS A 143 -8.12 5.63 -4.52
CA HIS A 143 -8.67 5.54 -5.86
C HIS A 143 -7.61 5.74 -6.95
N ALA A 144 -6.77 6.78 -6.80
CA ALA A 144 -5.68 7.04 -7.73
C ALA A 144 -4.66 5.88 -7.76
N ALA A 145 -4.33 5.31 -6.59
CA ALA A 145 -3.42 4.19 -6.50
C ALA A 145 -3.96 2.92 -7.17
N VAL A 146 -5.23 2.61 -7.02
CA VAL A 146 -5.84 1.45 -7.69
C VAL A 146 -5.83 1.61 -9.21
N LYS A 147 -6.03 2.83 -9.71
CA LYS A 147 -5.94 3.13 -11.15
C LYS A 147 -4.50 3.12 -11.69
N HIS A 148 -3.55 3.63 -10.90
CA HIS A 148 -2.15 3.79 -11.28
C HIS A 148 -1.22 3.21 -10.20
N PRO A 149 -1.16 1.88 -10.04
CA PRO A 149 -0.57 1.22 -8.86
C PRO A 149 0.94 1.42 -8.70
N PHE A 150 1.62 1.90 -9.73
CA PHE A 150 3.07 2.07 -9.76
C PHE A 150 3.52 3.51 -10.03
N VAL A 151 2.59 4.47 -9.91
CA VAL A 151 2.84 5.89 -10.19
C VAL A 151 2.32 6.74 -9.04
N ILE A 152 3.13 7.70 -8.58
CA ILE A 152 2.68 8.69 -7.59
C ILE A 152 1.74 9.69 -8.27
N THR A 153 0.54 9.82 -7.73
CA THR A 153 -0.44 10.82 -8.17
C THR A 153 -0.55 11.93 -7.13
N GLN A 154 -0.48 13.17 -7.57
CA GLN A 154 -0.65 14.34 -6.71
C GLN A 154 -2.12 14.45 -6.24
N ILE A 155 -2.34 14.57 -4.93
CA ILE A 155 -3.67 14.69 -4.32
C ILE A 155 -3.87 16.14 -3.84
N LYS A 156 -4.84 16.80 -4.45
CA LYS A 156 -5.25 18.16 -4.09
C LYS A 156 -6.46 18.13 -3.15
#